data_7e1bd5b162d28c4274233f6597048319
#
_entry.id   7e1bd5b162d28c4274233f6597048319
#
_cell.length_a   1.000
_cell.length_b   1.000
_cell.length_c   1.000
_cell.angle_alpha   90.00
_cell.angle_beta   90.00
_cell.angle_gamma   90.00
#
_symmetry.space_group_name_H-M   'P 1'
#
loop_
_entity.id
_entity.type
_entity.pdbx_description
1 polymer ?
#
loop_
_entity_poly.entity_id
_entity_poly.type
_entity_poly.pdbx_seq_one_letter_code
_entity_poly.pdbx_strand_id
1 'polypeptide(L)'
;MVISSSASFKNPPGSDNLLITAGIDSYIDLGEATKSVGMVAGDNSTLYARDANDNVAIATGYHCDVNAENTNNTVIITGENSSSAVGEHGIIFASRILESFTIGKGGVASVVWHDGERNRIKVIYEGEEGIEAGRYYKVDENGQVVEI
;
A
#
# COMPACT_ATOMS: atom_id res chain seq x y z
N MET A 1 5.42 -19.95 -5.25
CA MET A 1 4.13 -19.35 -5.67
C MET A 1 2.99 -20.09 -4.98
N VAL A 2 2.15 -19.40 -4.27
CA VAL A 2 0.95 -20.01 -3.66
C VAL A 2 -0.27 -19.23 -4.17
N ILE A 3 -1.28 -19.93 -4.64
CA ILE A 3 -2.57 -19.36 -5.08
C ILE A 3 -3.66 -20.07 -4.30
N SER A 4 -4.46 -19.35 -3.52
CA SER A 4 -5.56 -19.91 -2.76
C SER A 4 -6.70 -18.91 -2.64
N SER A 5 -7.93 -19.41 -2.47
CA SER A 5 -9.11 -18.61 -2.14
C SER A 5 -9.23 -18.47 -0.63
N SER A 6 -9.34 -17.26 -0.10
CA SER A 6 -9.50 -16.95 1.34
C SER A 6 -8.43 -17.62 2.20
N ALA A 7 -7.18 -17.23 2.03
CA ALA A 7 -6.05 -17.86 2.69
C ALA A 7 -5.22 -16.89 3.50
N SER A 8 -4.70 -17.39 4.61
CA SER A 8 -3.69 -16.71 5.41
C SER A 8 -2.32 -17.34 5.17
N PHE A 9 -1.37 -16.55 4.71
CA PHE A 9 0.02 -16.99 4.50
C PHE A 9 0.99 -16.12 5.28
N LYS A 10 1.88 -16.80 5.99
CA LYS A 10 3.08 -16.18 6.54
C LYS A 10 4.29 -16.74 5.80
N ASN A 11 5.11 -15.83 5.29
CA ASN A 11 6.30 -16.23 4.54
C ASN A 11 7.44 -16.61 5.48
N PRO A 12 8.18 -17.70 5.22
CA PRO A 12 9.44 -17.98 5.90
C PRO A 12 10.50 -16.92 5.52
N PRO A 13 11.52 -16.69 6.36
CA PRO A 13 12.64 -15.83 6.03
C PRO A 13 13.29 -16.23 4.70
N GLY A 14 13.69 -15.24 3.91
CA GLY A 14 14.32 -15.45 2.61
C GLY A 14 14.16 -14.28 1.67
N SER A 15 14.57 -14.46 0.43
CA SER A 15 14.41 -13.44 -0.62
C SER A 15 13.72 -14.02 -1.86
N ASP A 16 13.29 -13.10 -2.74
CA ASP A 16 12.78 -13.43 -4.06
C ASP A 16 11.52 -14.33 -4.04
N ASN A 17 10.68 -14.17 -3.00
CA ASN A 17 9.44 -14.93 -2.88
C ASN A 17 8.30 -14.26 -3.66
N LEU A 18 7.38 -15.05 -4.17
CA LEU A 18 6.13 -14.61 -4.77
C LEU A 18 4.95 -15.29 -4.06
N LEU A 19 4.13 -14.49 -3.36
CA LEU A 19 2.93 -14.92 -2.69
C LEU A 19 1.71 -14.24 -3.31
N ILE A 20 0.73 -15.03 -3.74
CA ILE A 20 -0.51 -14.52 -4.31
C ILE A 20 -1.69 -15.21 -3.62
N THR A 21 -2.65 -14.41 -3.16
CA THR A 21 -3.96 -14.91 -2.75
C THR A 21 -5.06 -14.26 -3.59
N ALA A 22 -6.14 -15.00 -3.82
CA ALA A 22 -7.33 -14.49 -4.47
C ALA A 22 -8.57 -14.93 -3.68
N GLY A 23 -9.31 -13.98 -3.14
CA GLY A 23 -10.51 -14.27 -2.35
C GLY A 23 -10.75 -13.19 -1.31
N ILE A 24 -11.98 -13.13 -0.81
CA ILE A 24 -12.39 -12.21 0.25
C ILE A 24 -11.66 -12.58 1.55
N ASP A 25 -11.34 -11.58 2.39
CA ASP A 25 -10.69 -11.76 3.69
C ASP A 25 -9.34 -12.49 3.62
N SER A 26 -8.60 -12.29 2.52
CA SER A 26 -7.28 -12.89 2.35
C SER A 26 -6.21 -12.13 3.14
N TYR A 27 -5.21 -12.86 3.61
CA TYR A 27 -4.12 -12.31 4.42
C TYR A 27 -2.77 -12.81 3.90
N ILE A 28 -1.84 -11.89 3.68
CA ILE A 28 -0.43 -12.20 3.43
C ILE A 28 0.44 -11.43 4.44
N ASP A 29 1.37 -12.14 5.06
CA ASP A 29 2.46 -11.56 5.82
C ASP A 29 3.78 -12.00 5.18
N LEU A 30 4.52 -11.05 4.61
CA LEU A 30 5.83 -11.31 4.02
C LEU A 30 6.91 -11.55 5.09
N GLY A 31 6.61 -11.26 6.37
CA GLY A 31 7.55 -11.46 7.46
C GLY A 31 8.84 -10.70 7.24
N GLU A 32 9.98 -11.37 7.44
CA GLU A 32 11.33 -10.84 7.22
C GLU A 32 11.84 -11.03 5.78
N ALA A 33 10.97 -11.43 4.85
CA ALA A 33 11.37 -11.67 3.47
C ALA A 33 11.72 -10.37 2.74
N THR A 34 12.85 -10.35 2.05
CA THR A 34 13.31 -9.22 1.25
C THR A 34 13.17 -9.49 -0.24
N LYS A 35 13.07 -8.42 -1.05
CA LYS A 35 12.95 -8.52 -2.52
C LYS A 35 11.83 -9.44 -2.96
N SER A 36 10.76 -9.46 -2.19
CA SER A 36 9.63 -10.37 -2.38
C SER A 36 8.41 -9.62 -2.91
N VAL A 37 7.50 -10.34 -3.54
CA VAL A 37 6.24 -9.79 -4.04
C VAL A 37 5.10 -10.49 -3.32
N GLY A 38 4.24 -9.69 -2.68
CA GLY A 38 2.95 -10.12 -2.14
C GLY A 38 1.81 -9.53 -2.95
N MET A 39 0.80 -10.33 -3.27
CA MET A 39 -0.41 -9.85 -3.93
C MET A 39 -1.66 -10.43 -3.29
N VAL A 40 -2.55 -9.55 -2.89
CA VAL A 40 -3.92 -9.90 -2.47
C VAL A 40 -4.91 -9.39 -3.52
N ALA A 41 -5.77 -10.29 -3.99
CA ALA A 41 -6.80 -9.97 -4.98
C ALA A 41 -8.17 -10.38 -4.42
N GLY A 42 -8.85 -9.44 -3.78
CA GLY A 42 -10.16 -9.64 -3.17
C GLY A 42 -10.43 -8.62 -2.09
N ASP A 43 -11.71 -8.46 -1.76
CA ASP A 43 -12.15 -7.46 -0.80
C ASP A 43 -11.76 -7.82 0.65
N ASN A 44 -11.65 -6.81 1.51
CA ASN A 44 -11.29 -6.92 2.92
C ASN A 44 -9.95 -7.62 3.16
N SER A 45 -9.02 -7.51 2.23
CA SER A 45 -7.77 -8.26 2.29
C SER A 45 -6.65 -7.43 2.90
N THR A 46 -5.73 -8.12 3.58
CA THR A 46 -4.61 -7.49 4.28
C THR A 46 -3.28 -8.03 3.79
N LEU A 47 -2.32 -7.13 3.56
CA LEU A 47 -0.96 -7.47 3.22
C LEU A 47 0.04 -6.75 4.13
N TYR A 48 0.85 -7.53 4.84
CA TYR A 48 1.92 -7.01 5.68
C TYR A 48 3.31 -7.30 5.09
N ALA A 49 4.15 -6.25 5.05
CA ALA A 49 5.56 -6.29 4.70
C ALA A 49 6.38 -5.41 5.66
N ARG A 50 6.01 -5.44 6.97
CA ARG A 50 6.53 -4.51 7.99
C ARG A 50 7.97 -4.77 8.40
N ASP A 51 8.38 -6.02 8.38
CA ASP A 51 9.68 -6.47 8.92
C ASP A 51 10.71 -6.67 7.81
N ALA A 52 10.40 -6.28 6.58
CA ALA A 52 11.20 -6.58 5.41
C ALA A 52 11.35 -5.40 4.44
N ASN A 53 12.47 -5.36 3.73
CA ASN A 53 12.84 -4.29 2.82
C ASN A 53 12.73 -4.70 1.36
N ASP A 54 12.69 -3.70 0.48
CA ASP A 54 12.76 -3.88 -0.98
C ASP A 54 11.64 -4.78 -1.54
N ASN A 55 10.47 -4.79 -0.90
CA ASN A 55 9.34 -5.60 -1.33
C ASN A 55 8.35 -4.81 -2.20
N VAL A 56 7.58 -5.55 -2.99
CA VAL A 56 6.42 -5.03 -3.71
C VAL A 56 5.15 -5.66 -3.12
N ALA A 57 4.26 -4.83 -2.63
CA ALA A 57 2.97 -5.22 -2.07
C ALA A 57 1.84 -4.71 -2.98
N ILE A 58 1.00 -5.61 -3.47
CA ILE A 58 -0.08 -5.29 -4.41
C ILE A 58 -1.42 -5.69 -3.80
N ALA A 59 -2.36 -4.75 -3.76
CA ALA A 59 -3.73 -5.01 -3.35
C ALA A 59 -4.74 -4.57 -4.42
N THR A 60 -5.63 -5.49 -4.79
CA THR A 60 -6.68 -5.24 -5.78
C THR A 60 -8.02 -5.67 -5.21
N GLY A 61 -8.75 -4.78 -4.60
CA GLY A 61 -10.03 -5.08 -3.98
C GLY A 61 -10.51 -3.90 -3.15
N TYR A 62 -11.73 -3.99 -2.69
CA TYR A 62 -12.35 -2.99 -1.84
C TYR A 62 -11.95 -3.22 -0.38
N HIS A 63 -11.71 -2.16 0.39
CA HIS A 63 -11.28 -2.23 1.80
C HIS A 63 -10.02 -3.08 2.03
N CYS A 64 -8.99 -2.87 1.24
CA CYS A 64 -7.71 -3.51 1.49
C CYS A 64 -6.83 -2.67 2.42
N ASP A 65 -6.08 -3.34 3.29
CA ASP A 65 -5.06 -2.72 4.13
C ASP A 65 -3.68 -3.24 3.76
N VAL A 66 -2.78 -2.32 3.39
CA VAL A 66 -1.40 -2.67 3.03
C VAL A 66 -0.43 -1.92 3.93
N ASN A 67 0.25 -2.64 4.79
CA ASN A 67 1.26 -2.09 5.68
C ASN A 67 2.66 -2.59 5.31
N ALA A 68 3.50 -1.68 4.81
CA ALA A 68 4.86 -1.93 4.36
C ALA A 68 5.84 -0.89 4.97
N GLU A 69 5.75 -0.66 6.28
CA GLU A 69 6.41 0.42 7.02
C GLU A 69 7.94 0.29 7.14
N ASN A 70 8.58 -0.69 6.51
CA ASN A 70 10.02 -0.77 6.46
C ASN A 70 10.58 -0.11 5.19
N THR A 71 11.89 -0.17 4.98
CA THR A 71 12.62 0.64 3.99
C THR A 71 12.42 0.14 2.55
N ASN A 72 12.33 1.07 1.58
CA ASN A 72 12.29 0.81 0.15
C ASN A 72 11.13 -0.07 -0.34
N ASN A 73 10.06 -0.19 0.40
CA ASN A 73 8.91 -0.96 -0.06
C ASN A 73 8.06 -0.17 -1.07
N THR A 74 7.53 -0.86 -2.05
CA THR A 74 6.59 -0.30 -3.02
C THR A 74 5.22 -0.92 -2.83
N VAL A 75 4.21 -0.08 -2.69
CA VAL A 75 2.81 -0.48 -2.58
C VAL A 75 2.04 -0.05 -3.83
N ILE A 76 1.24 -0.95 -4.38
CA ILE A 76 0.31 -0.69 -5.48
C ILE A 76 -1.09 -1.06 -5.02
N ILE A 77 -2.00 -0.09 -4.98
CA ILE A 77 -3.40 -0.29 -4.60
C ILE A 77 -4.31 0.16 -5.74
N THR A 78 -5.21 -0.72 -6.15
CA THR A 78 -6.19 -0.40 -7.21
C THR A 78 -7.63 -0.38 -6.72
N GLY A 79 -7.88 -0.69 -5.46
CA GLY A 79 -9.20 -0.72 -4.83
C GLY A 79 -9.60 0.60 -4.15
N GLU A 80 -10.91 0.76 -3.95
CA GLU A 80 -11.47 1.89 -3.20
C GLU A 80 -11.51 1.60 -1.70
N ASN A 81 -11.61 2.65 -0.87
CA ASN A 81 -11.69 2.58 0.59
C ASN A 81 -10.57 1.73 1.21
N SER A 82 -9.39 1.82 0.64
CA SER A 82 -8.23 1.07 1.07
C SER A 82 -7.24 1.99 1.78
N SER A 83 -6.43 1.41 2.66
CA SER A 83 -5.40 2.13 3.40
C SER A 83 -4.02 1.60 3.08
N SER A 84 -3.00 2.46 3.17
CA SER A 84 -1.62 2.07 2.91
C SER A 84 -0.63 2.80 3.81
N ALA A 85 0.40 2.07 4.23
CA ALA A 85 1.55 2.65 4.91
C ALA A 85 2.85 2.16 4.29
N VAL A 86 3.79 3.07 4.06
CA VAL A 86 5.17 2.74 3.67
C VAL A 86 6.18 3.45 4.57
N GLY A 87 7.33 2.83 4.75
CA GLY A 87 8.40 3.36 5.55
C GLY A 87 9.37 4.25 4.77
N GLU A 88 10.62 4.30 5.23
CA GLU A 88 11.68 5.14 4.67
C GLU A 88 11.92 4.80 3.19
N HIS A 89 11.93 5.84 2.33
CA HIS A 89 12.05 5.73 0.88
C HIS A 89 10.98 4.84 0.22
N GLY A 90 9.86 4.64 0.90
CA GLY A 90 8.75 3.83 0.37
C GLY A 90 7.93 4.58 -0.68
N ILE A 91 7.27 3.83 -1.54
CA ILE A 91 6.47 4.36 -2.65
C ILE A 91 5.05 3.80 -2.60
N ILE A 92 4.04 4.67 -2.71
CA ILE A 92 2.64 4.28 -2.87
C ILE A 92 2.13 4.71 -4.25
N PHE A 93 1.56 3.76 -5.00
CA PHE A 93 0.77 4.02 -6.20
C PHE A 93 -0.68 3.62 -5.94
N ALA A 94 -1.59 4.59 -5.92
CA ALA A 94 -3.02 4.36 -5.74
C ALA A 94 -3.82 4.83 -6.96
N SER A 95 -4.62 3.93 -7.54
CA SER A 95 -5.47 4.27 -8.69
C SER A 95 -6.84 4.84 -8.28
N ARG A 96 -7.08 5.02 -6.99
CA ARG A 96 -8.27 5.62 -6.37
C ARG A 96 -7.88 6.41 -5.14
N ILE A 97 -8.81 7.23 -4.63
CA ILE A 97 -8.66 7.88 -3.34
C ILE A 97 -8.52 6.80 -2.27
N LEU A 98 -7.50 6.92 -1.44
CA LEU A 98 -7.30 6.09 -0.27
C LEU A 98 -8.10 6.64 0.91
N GLU A 99 -8.59 5.76 1.78
CA GLU A 99 -9.16 6.14 3.06
C GLU A 99 -8.11 6.83 3.94
N SER A 100 -6.92 6.26 3.96
CA SER A 100 -5.74 6.85 4.58
C SER A 100 -4.44 6.37 3.95
N PHE A 101 -3.39 7.15 4.08
CA PHE A 101 -2.04 6.72 3.77
C PHE A 101 -1.01 7.35 4.71
N THR A 102 0.11 6.66 4.86
CA THR A 102 1.28 7.11 5.62
C THR A 102 2.53 6.89 4.78
N ILE A 103 3.41 7.88 4.74
CA ILE A 103 4.72 7.76 4.10
C ILE A 103 5.82 8.01 5.12
N GLY A 104 6.89 7.24 5.04
CA GLY A 104 8.09 7.44 5.85
C GLY A 104 9.02 8.48 5.25
N LYS A 105 10.14 8.73 5.90
CA LYS A 105 11.16 9.70 5.49
C LYS A 105 11.63 9.45 4.05
N GLY A 106 11.63 10.47 3.23
CA GLY A 106 12.00 10.38 1.80
C GLY A 106 11.01 9.57 0.96
N GLY A 107 9.83 9.27 1.51
CA GLY A 107 8.77 8.53 0.81
C GLY A 107 7.94 9.40 -0.13
N VAL A 108 7.21 8.73 -1.02
CA VAL A 108 6.32 9.36 -2.00
C VAL A 108 5.02 8.59 -2.14
N ALA A 109 3.92 9.31 -2.31
CA ALA A 109 2.63 8.74 -2.68
C ALA A 109 2.09 9.38 -3.97
N SER A 110 1.50 8.56 -4.83
CA SER A 110 0.78 8.97 -6.02
C SER A 110 -0.66 8.48 -5.91
N VAL A 111 -1.61 9.40 -5.78
CA VAL A 111 -3.03 9.08 -5.55
C VAL A 111 -3.87 9.65 -6.68
N VAL A 112 -4.71 8.83 -7.30
CA VAL A 112 -5.69 9.27 -8.29
C VAL A 112 -6.96 9.74 -7.59
N TRP A 113 -7.43 10.93 -7.95
CA TRP A 113 -8.69 11.52 -7.52
C TRP A 113 -9.48 12.08 -8.70
N HIS A 114 -10.77 12.35 -8.54
CA HIS A 114 -11.64 12.86 -9.61
C HIS A 114 -12.08 14.29 -9.30
N ASP A 115 -11.79 15.23 -10.23
CA ASP A 115 -12.05 16.67 -10.05
C ASP A 115 -13.48 17.11 -10.47
N GLY A 116 -14.35 16.15 -10.77
CA GLY A 116 -15.68 16.39 -11.32
C GLY A 116 -15.76 16.20 -12.83
N GLU A 117 -14.64 16.35 -13.55
CA GLU A 117 -14.56 16.20 -15.00
C GLU A 117 -13.69 15.01 -15.43
N ARG A 118 -12.58 14.79 -14.74
CA ARG A 118 -11.59 13.75 -15.09
C ARG A 118 -10.79 13.27 -13.88
N ASN A 119 -10.11 12.16 -14.07
CA ASN A 119 -9.12 11.70 -13.11
C ASN A 119 -7.88 12.60 -13.14
N ARG A 120 -7.39 12.93 -11.96
CA ARG A 120 -6.15 13.66 -11.70
C ARG A 120 -5.21 12.80 -10.89
N ILE A 121 -3.93 13.10 -10.95
CA ILE A 121 -2.91 12.47 -10.10
C ILE A 121 -2.35 13.54 -9.16
N LYS A 122 -2.47 13.31 -7.87
CA LYS A 122 -1.75 14.08 -6.85
C LYS A 122 -0.50 13.29 -6.47
N VAL A 123 0.66 13.92 -6.66
CA VAL A 123 1.94 13.38 -6.18
C VAL A 123 2.28 14.11 -4.89
N ILE A 124 2.68 13.35 -3.88
CA ILE A 124 2.87 13.81 -2.50
C ILE A 124 4.25 13.33 -2.06
N TYR A 125 5.12 14.26 -1.67
CA TYR A 125 6.47 13.98 -1.19
C TYR A 125 6.56 14.28 0.30
N GLU A 126 7.14 13.36 1.07
CA GLU A 126 7.50 13.67 2.46
C GLU A 126 8.50 14.84 2.50
N GLY A 127 8.31 15.75 3.47
CA GLY A 127 9.10 16.97 3.63
C GLY A 127 8.64 18.16 2.79
N GLU A 128 7.67 17.99 1.88
CA GLU A 128 7.10 19.05 1.06
C GLU A 128 5.66 19.36 1.45
N GLU A 129 5.19 20.59 1.21
CA GLU A 129 3.81 21.05 1.45
C GLU A 129 3.27 20.74 2.88
N GLY A 130 4.16 20.59 3.89
CA GLY A 130 3.76 20.27 5.26
C GLY A 130 3.52 18.79 5.53
N ILE A 131 3.92 17.92 4.63
CA ILE A 131 3.81 16.47 4.79
C ILE A 131 4.97 15.94 5.64
N GLU A 132 4.65 15.39 6.80
CA GLU A 132 5.62 14.82 7.75
C GLU A 132 5.60 13.29 7.72
N ALA A 133 6.79 12.70 7.88
CA ALA A 133 6.92 11.25 7.95
C ALA A 133 6.11 10.65 9.11
N GLY A 134 5.44 9.53 8.86
CA GLY A 134 4.71 8.76 9.87
C GLY A 134 3.36 9.36 10.30
N ARG A 135 2.91 10.45 9.67
CA ARG A 135 1.58 10.99 9.87
C ARG A 135 0.58 10.36 8.91
N TYR A 136 -0.69 10.38 9.29
CA TYR A 136 -1.79 9.86 8.49
C TYR A 136 -2.43 10.97 7.67
N TYR A 137 -2.57 10.71 6.37
CA TYR A 137 -3.12 11.66 5.41
C TYR A 137 -4.19 11.00 4.55
N LYS A 138 -5.02 11.82 3.94
CA LYS A 138 -5.88 11.45 2.81
C LYS A 138 -5.90 12.56 1.77
N VAL A 139 -6.29 12.26 0.56
CA VAL A 139 -6.64 13.25 -0.46
C VAL A 139 -8.14 13.47 -0.38
N ASP A 140 -8.59 14.71 -0.21
CA ASP A 140 -9.99 15.08 -0.15
C ASP A 140 -10.64 15.17 -1.56
N GLU A 141 -11.92 15.43 -1.61
CA GLU A 141 -12.68 15.59 -2.86
C GLU A 141 -12.22 16.76 -3.75
N ASN A 142 -11.46 17.70 -3.19
CA ASN A 142 -10.88 18.86 -3.89
C ASN A 142 -9.42 18.61 -4.32
N GLY A 143 -8.90 17.41 -4.08
CA GLY A 143 -7.52 17.05 -4.37
C GLY A 143 -6.49 17.64 -3.41
N GLN A 144 -6.94 18.10 -2.22
CA GLN A 144 -6.06 18.60 -1.18
C GLN A 144 -5.63 17.45 -0.27
N VAL A 145 -4.36 17.47 0.15
CA VAL A 145 -3.87 16.54 1.16
C VAL A 145 -4.21 17.07 2.53
N VAL A 146 -4.90 16.27 3.31
CA VAL A 146 -5.31 16.64 4.68
C VAL A 146 -4.82 15.59 5.67
N GLU A 147 -4.28 16.05 6.81
CA GLU A 147 -3.93 15.18 7.94
C GLU A 147 -5.21 14.73 8.67
N ILE A 148 -5.24 13.48 9.16
CA ILE A 148 -6.40 12.88 9.82
C ILE A 148 -6.05 12.30 11.18
#